data_d8a74633b2819d6ec4c5075716f484ad
#
_entry.id   d8a74633b2819d6ec4c5075716f484ad
#
_cell.length_a   1.000
_cell.length_b   1.000
_cell.length_c   1.000
_cell.angle_alpha   90.00
_cell.angle_beta   90.00
_cell.angle_gamma   90.00
#
_symmetry.space_group_name_H-M   'P 1'
#
loop_
_entity.id
_entity.type
_entity.pdbx_description
1 polymer ?
#
loop_
_entity_poly.entity_id
_entity_poly.type
_entity_poly.pdbx_seq_one_letter_code
_entity_poly.pdbx_strand_id
1 'polypeptide(L)'
;MGNIRSTDEPVGRIAKLMAELYYFMAKEMMDNLGEEKGQEAIRRAITKFGEARVKTMKQEADERGLKINSETYALVKDIPEISWEKDPENPSDITYCPMYDMWEQLNARKLGALYCEIDNVLYNGFNVEFERPLCKTSGDSCCRFLIKN
;
A
#
# COMPACT_ATOMS: atom_id res chain seq x y z
N MET A 1 4.19 14.73 14.44
CA MET A 1 2.94 15.38 14.00
C MET A 1 2.87 15.38 12.48
N GLY A 2 1.83 14.77 11.95
CA GLY A 2 1.64 14.66 10.52
C GLY A 2 1.58 16.02 9.85
N ASN A 3 2.49 16.27 8.92
CA ASN A 3 2.53 17.52 8.17
C ASN A 3 1.55 17.47 6.98
N ILE A 4 0.25 17.27 7.27
CA ILE A 4 -0.79 17.32 6.24
C ILE A 4 -1.30 18.75 6.15
N ARG A 5 -1.12 19.35 4.97
CA ARG A 5 -1.53 20.72 4.71
C ARG A 5 -2.53 20.78 3.57
N SER A 6 -3.44 21.76 3.61
CA SER A 6 -4.42 21.97 2.54
C SER A 6 -3.80 22.32 1.18
N THR A 7 -2.53 22.73 1.19
CA THR A 7 -1.75 23.05 -0.02
C THR A 7 -0.98 21.88 -0.58
N ASP A 8 -0.95 20.75 0.11
CA ASP A 8 -0.28 19.53 -0.38
C ASP A 8 -1.02 18.98 -1.60
N GLU A 9 -0.26 18.24 -2.41
CA GLU A 9 -0.84 17.55 -3.58
C GLU A 9 -2.00 16.63 -3.10
N PRO A 10 -3.18 16.69 -3.74
CA PRO A 10 -4.40 16.06 -3.19
C PRO A 10 -4.30 14.55 -2.97
N VAL A 11 -3.68 13.80 -3.87
CA VAL A 11 -3.53 12.34 -3.74
C VAL A 11 -2.63 11.99 -2.56
N GLY A 12 -1.51 12.66 -2.42
CA GLY A 12 -0.60 12.48 -1.28
C GLY A 12 -1.23 12.85 0.05
N ARG A 13 -2.02 13.91 0.04
CA ARG A 13 -2.77 14.35 1.23
C ARG A 13 -3.77 13.29 1.68
N ILE A 14 -4.55 12.73 0.77
CA ILE A 14 -5.50 11.66 1.07
C ILE A 14 -4.76 10.38 1.49
N ALA A 15 -3.65 10.03 0.83
CA ALA A 15 -2.84 8.89 1.21
C ALA A 15 -2.30 9.02 2.64
N LYS A 16 -1.82 10.19 3.03
CA LYS A 16 -1.38 10.45 4.41
C LYS A 16 -2.52 10.33 5.42
N LEU A 17 -3.69 10.89 5.10
CA LEU A 17 -4.88 10.76 5.97
C LEU A 17 -5.32 9.30 6.11
N MET A 18 -5.29 8.54 5.03
CA MET A 18 -5.61 7.11 5.08
C MET A 18 -4.60 6.34 5.93
N ALA A 19 -3.31 6.64 5.79
CA ALA A 19 -2.26 6.06 6.62
C ALA A 19 -2.42 6.40 8.10
N GLU A 20 -2.79 7.62 8.42
CA GLU A 20 -3.06 8.08 9.78
C GLU A 20 -4.29 7.39 10.38
N LEU A 21 -5.39 7.31 9.64
CA LEU A 21 -6.59 6.58 10.06
C LEU A 21 -6.27 5.10 10.34
N TYR A 22 -5.57 4.46 9.41
CA TYR A 22 -5.12 3.08 9.61
C TYR A 22 -4.28 2.93 10.89
N TYR A 23 -3.36 3.85 11.14
CA TYR A 23 -2.52 3.83 12.34
C TYR A 23 -3.37 3.81 13.62
N PHE A 24 -4.33 4.72 13.75
CA PHE A 24 -5.17 4.78 14.94
C PHE A 24 -6.01 3.51 15.12
N MET A 25 -6.60 3.00 14.04
CA MET A 25 -7.39 1.77 14.09
C MET A 25 -6.52 0.56 14.44
N ALA A 26 -5.38 0.42 13.79
CA ALA A 26 -4.45 -0.69 14.03
C ALA A 26 -3.88 -0.64 15.46
N LYS A 27 -3.52 0.54 15.94
CA LYS A 27 -3.03 0.71 17.30
C LYS A 27 -4.07 0.28 18.34
N GLU A 28 -5.33 0.68 18.18
CA GLU A 28 -6.42 0.25 19.05
C GLU A 28 -6.61 -1.27 19.02
N MET A 29 -6.50 -1.89 17.85
CA MET A 29 -6.56 -3.35 17.74
C MET A 29 -5.42 -4.03 18.49
N MET A 30 -4.19 -3.51 18.38
CA MET A 30 -3.04 -4.02 19.12
C MET A 30 -3.20 -3.85 20.61
N ASP A 31 -3.62 -2.67 21.06
CA ASP A 31 -3.78 -2.35 22.49
C ASP A 31 -4.89 -3.19 23.15
N ASN A 32 -5.97 -3.50 22.43
CA ASN A 32 -7.11 -4.24 22.96
C ASN A 32 -6.97 -5.77 22.85
N LEU A 33 -6.29 -6.27 21.83
CA LEU A 33 -6.19 -7.71 21.54
C LEU A 33 -4.83 -8.32 21.93
N GLY A 34 -3.84 -7.50 22.19
CA GLY A 34 -2.46 -7.93 22.33
C GLY A 34 -1.74 -8.06 21.00
N GLU A 35 -0.42 -8.26 21.06
CA GLU A 35 0.44 -8.20 19.87
C GLU A 35 0.06 -9.27 18.82
N GLU A 36 -0.02 -10.53 19.23
CA GLU A 36 -0.30 -11.64 18.31
C GLU A 36 -1.69 -11.54 17.68
N LYS A 37 -2.73 -11.48 18.50
CA LYS A 37 -4.12 -11.39 18.04
C LYS A 37 -4.41 -10.08 17.32
N GLY A 38 -3.78 -9.00 17.74
CA GLY A 38 -3.88 -7.70 17.08
C GLY A 38 -3.32 -7.76 15.67
N GLN A 39 -2.14 -8.33 15.48
CA GLN A 39 -1.53 -8.50 14.16
C GLN A 39 -2.39 -9.39 13.25
N GLU A 40 -2.92 -10.49 13.77
CA GLU A 40 -3.83 -11.36 13.01
C GLU A 40 -5.08 -10.62 12.56
N ALA A 41 -5.68 -9.83 13.44
CA ALA A 41 -6.88 -9.05 13.12
C ALA A 41 -6.58 -7.98 12.05
N ILE A 42 -5.43 -7.30 12.15
CA ILE A 42 -4.99 -6.32 11.17
C ILE A 42 -4.77 -7.00 9.80
N ARG A 43 -4.08 -8.13 9.76
CA ARG A 43 -3.84 -8.86 8.51
C ARG A 43 -5.14 -9.30 7.85
N ARG A 44 -6.09 -9.80 8.64
CA ARG A 44 -7.42 -10.15 8.09
C ARG A 44 -8.14 -8.94 7.50
N ALA A 45 -8.10 -7.81 8.19
CA ALA A 45 -8.72 -6.57 7.71
C ALA A 45 -8.05 -6.08 6.41
N ILE A 46 -6.73 -6.08 6.35
CA ILE A 46 -5.96 -5.65 5.17
C ILE A 46 -6.21 -6.60 3.99
N THR A 47 -6.26 -7.91 4.24
CA THR A 47 -6.61 -8.88 3.20
C THR A 47 -7.99 -8.62 2.62
N LYS A 48 -9.00 -8.41 3.46
CA LYS A 48 -10.36 -8.10 3.01
C LYS A 48 -10.43 -6.78 2.23
N PHE A 49 -9.71 -5.77 2.68
CA PHE A 49 -9.62 -4.51 1.95
C PHE A 49 -8.97 -4.70 0.57
N GLY A 50 -7.87 -5.44 0.51
CA GLY A 50 -7.22 -5.79 -0.75
C GLY A 50 -8.12 -6.56 -1.71
N GLU A 51 -8.85 -7.56 -1.20
CA GLU A 51 -9.82 -8.34 -1.98
C GLU A 51 -10.96 -7.47 -2.51
N ALA A 52 -11.48 -6.54 -1.72
CA ALA A 52 -12.51 -5.60 -2.15
C ALA A 52 -12.00 -4.69 -3.28
N ARG A 53 -10.77 -4.19 -3.16
CA ARG A 53 -10.13 -3.37 -4.20
C ARG A 53 -9.93 -4.17 -5.49
N VAL A 54 -9.40 -5.38 -5.38
CA VAL A 54 -9.21 -6.29 -6.53
C VAL A 54 -10.54 -6.54 -7.26
N LYS A 55 -11.60 -6.81 -6.50
CA LYS A 55 -12.93 -7.04 -7.09
C LYS A 55 -13.38 -5.85 -7.94
N THR A 56 -13.25 -4.64 -7.43
CA THR A 56 -13.65 -3.43 -8.15
C THR A 56 -12.78 -3.19 -9.38
N MET A 57 -11.47 -3.35 -9.25
CA MET A 57 -10.55 -3.18 -10.38
C MET A 57 -10.76 -4.24 -11.46
N LYS A 58 -11.04 -5.49 -11.08
CA LYS A 58 -11.38 -6.56 -12.05
C LYS A 58 -12.70 -6.29 -12.76
N GLN A 59 -13.68 -5.75 -12.08
CA GLN A 59 -14.93 -5.34 -12.70
C GLN A 59 -14.69 -4.28 -13.78
N GLU A 60 -13.89 -3.27 -13.49
CA GLU A 60 -13.49 -2.27 -14.48
C GLU A 60 -12.76 -2.91 -15.68
N ALA A 61 -11.83 -3.82 -15.42
CA ALA A 61 -11.10 -4.52 -16.45
C ALA A 61 -12.06 -5.33 -17.38
N ASP A 62 -13.03 -6.02 -16.77
CA ASP A 62 -14.04 -6.79 -17.51
C ASP A 62 -14.92 -5.87 -18.40
N GLU A 63 -15.41 -4.78 -17.85
CA GLU A 63 -16.20 -3.77 -18.57
C GLU A 63 -15.43 -3.17 -19.75
N ARG A 64 -14.11 -3.09 -19.64
CA ARG A 64 -13.22 -2.60 -20.70
C ARG A 64 -12.71 -3.70 -21.64
N GLY A 65 -13.12 -4.95 -21.43
CA GLY A 65 -12.69 -6.09 -22.26
C GLY A 65 -11.21 -6.44 -22.12
N LEU A 66 -10.59 -6.13 -20.95
CA LEU A 66 -9.17 -6.35 -20.69
C LEU A 66 -8.93 -7.73 -20.06
N LYS A 67 -7.84 -8.37 -20.41
CA LYS A 67 -7.40 -9.62 -19.76
C LYS A 67 -6.73 -9.31 -18.42
N ILE A 68 -6.87 -10.21 -17.46
CA ILE A 68 -6.27 -10.05 -16.13
C ILE A 68 -4.78 -10.40 -16.18
N ASN A 69 -3.93 -9.39 -16.08
CA ASN A 69 -2.47 -9.48 -16.09
C ASN A 69 -1.84 -8.20 -15.50
N SER A 70 -0.51 -8.11 -15.50
CA SER A 70 0.23 -6.96 -14.96
C SER A 70 -0.04 -5.65 -15.70
N GLU A 71 -0.20 -5.70 -17.02
CA GLU A 71 -0.49 -4.51 -17.83
C GLU A 71 -1.88 -3.95 -17.48
N THR A 72 -2.87 -4.84 -17.36
CA THR A 72 -4.23 -4.46 -16.97
C THR A 72 -4.24 -3.89 -15.55
N TYR A 73 -3.50 -4.48 -14.60
CA TYR A 73 -3.39 -3.91 -13.25
C TYR A 73 -2.91 -2.47 -13.28
N ALA A 74 -1.88 -2.18 -14.07
CA ALA A 74 -1.37 -0.81 -14.23
C ALA A 74 -2.43 0.16 -14.80
N LEU A 75 -3.32 -0.33 -15.68
CA LEU A 75 -4.36 0.48 -16.32
C LEU A 75 -5.57 0.76 -15.42
N VAL A 76 -5.92 -0.17 -14.51
CA VAL A 76 -7.12 -0.06 -13.66
C VAL A 76 -6.77 0.26 -12.19
N LYS A 77 -5.53 0.53 -11.90
CA LYS A 77 -5.04 0.81 -10.56
C LYS A 77 -5.84 1.95 -9.91
N ASP A 78 -6.41 1.66 -8.76
CA ASP A 78 -7.37 2.54 -8.10
C ASP A 78 -6.73 3.74 -7.37
N ILE A 79 -5.46 3.59 -6.94
CA ILE A 79 -4.72 4.70 -6.34
C ILE A 79 -3.72 5.24 -7.37
N PRO A 80 -3.86 6.51 -7.78
CA PRO A 80 -2.86 7.14 -8.66
C PRO A 80 -1.51 7.25 -7.95
N GLU A 81 -0.43 6.96 -8.67
CA GLU A 81 0.93 6.99 -8.13
C GLU A 81 1.57 8.39 -8.13
N ILE A 82 0.80 9.43 -8.40
CA ILE A 82 1.31 10.78 -8.62
C ILE A 82 2.12 11.34 -7.45
N SER A 83 1.85 10.91 -6.24
CA SER A 83 2.55 11.39 -5.04
C SER A 83 3.67 10.45 -4.56
N TRP A 84 3.86 9.32 -5.24
CA TRP A 84 4.98 8.42 -4.99
C TRP A 84 6.12 8.78 -5.92
N GLU A 85 7.31 8.94 -5.36
CA GLU A 85 8.50 9.23 -6.16
C GLU A 85 9.27 7.96 -6.46
N LYS A 86 9.74 7.84 -7.69
CA LYS A 86 10.54 6.71 -8.14
C LYS A 86 11.96 7.19 -8.48
N ASP A 87 12.92 6.29 -8.30
CA ASP A 87 14.28 6.57 -8.77
C ASP A 87 14.28 6.68 -10.31
N PRO A 88 14.75 7.80 -10.89
CA PRO A 88 14.78 7.96 -12.34
C PRO A 88 15.63 6.92 -13.07
N GLU A 89 16.68 6.41 -12.42
CA GLU A 89 17.58 5.41 -12.99
C GLU A 89 17.07 3.99 -12.77
N ASN A 90 16.25 3.78 -11.73
CA ASN A 90 15.66 2.48 -11.42
C ASN A 90 14.19 2.64 -11.02
N PRO A 91 13.26 2.69 -12.00
CA PRO A 91 11.84 2.95 -11.73
C PRO A 91 11.13 1.87 -10.88
N SER A 92 11.78 0.73 -10.64
CA SER A 92 11.29 -0.27 -9.70
C SER A 92 11.47 0.14 -8.24
N ASP A 93 12.26 1.17 -7.98
CA ASP A 93 12.54 1.69 -6.65
C ASP A 93 11.66 2.90 -6.34
N ILE A 94 10.78 2.75 -5.36
CA ILE A 94 10.02 3.86 -4.80
C ILE A 94 10.85 4.49 -3.70
N THR A 95 11.27 5.72 -3.91
CA THR A 95 12.12 6.50 -3.01
C THR A 95 11.32 7.34 -2.01
N TYR A 96 10.11 7.72 -2.37
CA TYR A 96 9.17 8.43 -1.48
C TYR A 96 7.78 7.80 -1.54
N CYS A 97 7.22 7.53 -0.36
CA CYS A 97 5.86 7.01 -0.19
C CYS A 97 5.15 7.88 0.87
N PRO A 98 4.06 8.57 0.53
CA PRO A 98 3.38 9.45 1.48
C PRO A 98 2.81 8.70 2.68
N MET A 99 2.41 7.45 2.52
CA MET A 99 1.93 6.63 3.63
C MET A 99 3.05 6.27 4.60
N TYR A 100 4.19 5.83 4.07
CA TYR A 100 5.37 5.55 4.90
C TYR A 100 5.84 6.81 5.64
N ASP A 101 5.86 7.96 4.99
CA ASP A 101 6.22 9.22 5.60
C ASP A 101 5.35 9.52 6.85
N MET A 102 4.04 9.29 6.75
CA MET A 102 3.13 9.41 7.89
C MET A 102 3.48 8.40 9.01
N TRP A 103 3.68 7.14 8.67
CA TRP A 103 4.00 6.11 9.68
C TRP A 103 5.35 6.34 10.34
N GLU A 104 6.32 6.86 9.61
CA GLU A 104 7.60 7.24 10.19
C GLU A 104 7.46 8.36 11.20
N GLN A 105 6.70 9.41 10.88
CA GLN A 105 6.40 10.51 11.79
C GLN A 105 5.68 10.06 13.06
N LEU A 106 4.82 9.05 12.94
CA LEU A 106 4.08 8.45 14.06
C LEU A 106 4.89 7.38 14.82
N ASN A 107 6.13 7.13 14.42
CA ASN A 107 6.96 6.04 14.94
C ASN A 107 6.26 4.67 14.86
N ALA A 108 5.57 4.42 13.75
CA ALA A 108 4.67 3.29 13.53
C ALA A 108 5.08 2.42 12.32
N ARG A 109 6.37 2.29 12.05
CA ARG A 109 6.89 1.50 10.93
C ARG A 109 6.39 0.06 10.91
N LYS A 110 6.35 -0.59 12.08
CA LYS A 110 5.88 -1.98 12.20
C LYS A 110 4.42 -2.15 11.80
N LEU A 111 3.56 -1.22 12.19
CA LEU A 111 2.16 -1.22 11.78
C LEU A 111 2.03 -0.95 10.28
N GLY A 112 2.83 -0.03 9.75
CA GLY A 112 2.90 0.23 8.31
C GLY A 112 3.31 -1.00 7.51
N ALA A 113 4.23 -1.82 8.02
CA ALA A 113 4.64 -3.07 7.39
C ALA A 113 3.47 -4.04 7.21
N LEU A 114 2.58 -4.13 8.20
CA LEU A 114 1.37 -4.97 8.10
C LEU A 114 0.42 -4.47 7.01
N TYR A 115 0.25 -3.15 6.87
CA TYR A 115 -0.53 -2.59 5.78
C TYR A 115 0.08 -2.90 4.42
N CYS A 116 1.39 -2.79 4.28
CA CYS A 116 2.09 -3.03 3.00
C CYS A 116 1.94 -4.48 2.51
N GLU A 117 1.53 -5.42 3.35
CA GLU A 117 1.20 -6.79 2.93
C GLU A 117 0.03 -6.84 1.94
N ILE A 118 -0.76 -5.76 1.83
CA ILE A 118 -1.84 -5.64 0.85
C ILE A 118 -1.35 -5.81 -0.59
N ASP A 119 -0.10 -5.45 -0.88
CA ASP A 119 0.46 -5.61 -2.22
C ASP A 119 0.43 -7.06 -2.70
N ASN A 120 0.60 -8.02 -1.79
CA ASN A 120 0.47 -9.45 -2.12
C ASN A 120 -0.93 -9.77 -2.64
N VAL A 121 -1.96 -9.24 -2.00
CA VAL A 121 -3.36 -9.46 -2.40
C VAL A 121 -3.65 -8.80 -3.74
N LEU A 122 -3.20 -7.57 -3.94
CA LEU A 122 -3.44 -6.80 -5.17
C LEU A 122 -2.77 -7.47 -6.38
N TYR A 123 -1.48 -7.80 -6.28
CA TYR A 123 -0.75 -8.44 -7.37
C TYR A 123 -1.27 -9.84 -7.65
N ASN A 124 -1.50 -10.66 -6.62
CA ASN A 124 -2.06 -12.00 -6.81
C ASN A 124 -3.43 -11.97 -7.47
N GLY A 125 -4.24 -10.96 -7.15
CA GLY A 125 -5.55 -10.76 -7.78
C GLY A 125 -5.48 -10.58 -9.29
N PHE A 126 -4.37 -10.07 -9.81
CA PHE A 126 -4.13 -9.87 -11.24
C PHE A 126 -3.19 -10.92 -11.86
N ASN A 127 -2.98 -12.04 -11.16
CA ASN A 127 -2.09 -13.12 -11.60
C ASN A 127 -0.63 -12.65 -11.80
N VAL A 128 -0.20 -11.70 -10.98
CA VAL A 128 1.16 -11.14 -11.04
C VAL A 128 1.98 -11.69 -9.89
N GLU A 129 3.10 -12.32 -10.21
CA GLU A 129 4.13 -12.63 -9.24
C GLU A 129 5.03 -11.41 -9.04
N PHE A 130 5.26 -11.04 -7.78
CA PHE A 130 6.19 -9.97 -7.49
C PHE A 130 7.02 -10.31 -6.26
N GLU A 131 8.17 -9.67 -6.16
CA GLU A 131 9.02 -9.68 -4.98
C GLU A 131 9.30 -8.25 -4.56
N ARG A 132 9.41 -8.05 -3.26
CA ARG A 132 9.81 -6.77 -2.68
C ARG A 132 11.02 -6.98 -1.77
N PRO A 133 12.24 -7.08 -2.35
CA PRO A 133 13.45 -7.38 -1.58
C PRO A 133 13.88 -6.24 -0.66
N LEU A 134 13.49 -5.00 -0.96
CA LEU A 134 13.73 -3.83 -0.13
C LEU A 134 12.39 -3.16 0.21
N CYS A 135 12.25 -2.71 1.45
CA CYS A 135 11.05 -2.01 1.89
C CYS A 135 11.39 -0.96 2.95
N LYS A 136 10.86 0.24 2.79
CA LYS A 136 11.07 1.35 3.73
C LYS A 136 10.57 1.00 5.13
N THR A 137 9.50 0.25 5.25
CA THR A 137 8.98 -0.21 6.55
C THR A 137 9.90 -1.22 7.23
N SER A 138 10.81 -1.84 6.50
CA SER A 138 11.87 -2.70 7.04
C SER A 138 13.17 -1.95 7.35
N GLY A 139 13.21 -0.64 7.10
CA GLY A 139 14.37 0.20 7.34
C GLY A 139 15.25 0.47 6.12
N ASP A 140 14.85 -0.03 4.95
CA ASP A 140 15.59 0.23 3.71
C ASP A 140 15.33 1.66 3.19
N SER A 141 16.20 2.15 2.32
CA SER A 141 16.09 3.50 1.75
C SER A 141 14.98 3.63 0.70
N CYS A 142 14.52 2.52 0.14
CA CYS A 142 13.46 2.48 -0.88
C CYS A 142 12.62 1.22 -0.73
N CYS A 143 11.50 1.19 -1.46
CA CYS A 143 10.75 -0.04 -1.72
C CYS A 143 11.03 -0.47 -3.16
N ARG A 144 11.55 -1.68 -3.33
CA ARG A 144 11.86 -2.24 -4.65
C ARG A 144 10.81 -3.26 -5.04
N PHE A 145 10.14 -3.01 -6.16
CA PHE A 145 9.11 -3.89 -6.71
C PHE A 145 9.64 -4.60 -7.95
N LEU A 146 9.89 -5.90 -7.84
CA LEU A 146 10.31 -6.75 -8.95
C LEU A 146 9.14 -7.59 -9.42
N ILE A 147 8.67 -7.32 -10.62
CA ILE A 147 7.56 -8.05 -11.23
C ILE A 147 8.13 -9.16 -12.11
N LYS A 148 7.66 -10.38 -11.86
CA LYS A 148 7.98 -11.55 -12.68
C LYS A 148 6.86 -11.76 -13.68
N ASN A 149 7.22 -11.74 -14.92
CA ASN A 149 6.31 -12.05 -16.03
C ASN A 149 6.44 -13.53 -16.42
#